data_3b48158cf6182aedb5d845265533a359
#
_entry.id   3b48158cf6182aedb5d845265533a359
#
_cell.length_a   1.000
_cell.length_b   1.000
_cell.length_c   1.000
_cell.angle_alpha   90.00
_cell.angle_beta   90.00
_cell.angle_gamma   90.00
#
_symmetry.space_group_name_H-M   'P 1'
#
loop_
_entity.id
_entity.type
_entity.pdbx_description
1 polymer ?
#
loop_
_entity_poly.entity_id
_entity_poly.type
_entity_poly.pdbx_seq_one_letter_code
_entity_poly.pdbx_strand_id
1 'polypeptide(L)'
;MPKGTNRMKKLILLFLALSVFAIPSRAQSVDASVSYSYFRLGGSGGINQNGISGSVAYNFNNWIGAVGDFGGYHASPAGTSLNTYTYLFGPRLTLRNPTKVHPFVQALLGGSRITVGAGGGSSDQFAYSVGGGVDFGLLPHLAFRPQVDYVGLNTAGGHTNCTRISAGFVVHF
;
A
#
# COMPACT_ATOMS: atom_id res chain seq x y z
N MET A 1 -30.93 9.87 24.11
CA MET A 1 -30.10 10.15 22.92
C MET A 1 -28.63 9.98 23.27
N PRO A 2 -27.92 8.97 22.79
CA PRO A 2 -26.54 8.73 23.26
C PRO A 2 -25.53 9.49 22.41
N LYS A 3 -25.09 10.67 22.89
CA LYS A 3 -23.96 11.44 22.33
C LYS A 3 -22.56 10.92 22.73
N GLY A 4 -22.48 9.83 23.51
CA GLY A 4 -21.22 9.31 24.07
C GLY A 4 -20.36 8.49 23.10
N THR A 5 -20.97 7.79 22.15
CA THR A 5 -20.30 6.78 21.32
C THR A 5 -19.30 7.35 20.31
N ASN A 6 -19.54 8.57 19.81
CA ASN A 6 -18.63 9.22 18.87
C ASN A 6 -17.37 9.81 19.54
N ARG A 7 -17.45 10.19 20.81
CA ARG A 7 -16.26 10.66 21.57
C ARG A 7 -15.33 9.51 21.93
N MET A 8 -15.87 8.35 22.32
CA MET A 8 -15.06 7.16 22.60
C MET A 8 -14.35 6.65 21.35
N LYS A 9 -15.02 6.60 20.20
CA LYS A 9 -14.39 6.21 18.92
C LYS A 9 -13.25 7.15 18.53
N LYS A 10 -13.42 8.45 18.71
CA LYS A 10 -12.36 9.45 18.47
C LYS A 10 -11.19 9.34 19.44
N LEU A 11 -11.47 9.04 20.71
CA LEU A 11 -10.43 8.79 21.72
C LEU A 11 -9.65 7.50 21.44
N ILE A 12 -10.32 6.43 21.03
CA ILE A 12 -9.67 5.16 20.66
C ILE A 12 -8.79 5.36 19.41
N LEU A 13 -9.27 6.09 18.40
CA LEU A 13 -8.48 6.45 17.23
C LEU A 13 -7.27 7.34 17.58
N LEU A 14 -7.44 8.29 18.49
CA LEU A 14 -6.35 9.14 18.96
C LEU A 14 -5.33 8.34 19.79
N PHE A 15 -5.78 7.42 20.64
CA PHE A 15 -4.90 6.53 21.39
C PHE A 15 -4.15 5.54 20.51
N LEU A 16 -4.82 5.01 19.47
CA LEU A 16 -4.20 4.15 18.45
C LEU A 16 -3.16 4.93 17.62
N ALA A 17 -3.43 6.19 17.30
CA ALA A 17 -2.47 7.06 16.60
C ALA A 17 -1.28 7.44 17.51
N LEU A 18 -1.50 7.67 18.81
CA LEU A 18 -0.42 7.98 19.75
C LEU A 18 0.46 6.76 20.09
N SER A 19 -0.11 5.55 20.11
CA SER A 19 0.66 4.33 20.40
C SER A 19 1.66 3.97 19.29
N VAL A 20 1.46 4.47 18.08
CA VAL A 20 2.42 4.30 16.96
C VAL A 20 3.71 5.11 17.18
N PHE A 21 3.68 6.17 18.03
CA PHE A 21 4.85 7.01 18.33
C PHE A 21 5.68 6.52 19.52
N ALA A 22 5.24 5.49 20.25
CA ALA A 22 5.90 5.01 21.47
C ALA A 22 6.73 3.73 21.22
N ILE A 23 7.46 3.64 20.12
CA ILE A 23 8.34 2.49 19.87
C ILE A 23 9.75 2.82 20.39
N PRO A 24 10.27 2.09 21.41
CA PRO A 24 11.62 2.31 21.92
C PRO A 24 12.66 1.97 20.85
N SER A 25 13.52 2.92 20.56
CA SER A 25 14.62 2.84 19.60
C SER A 25 15.71 1.87 20.07
N ARG A 26 15.67 0.64 19.61
CA ARG A 26 16.88 -0.22 19.53
C ARG A 26 16.75 -1.14 18.30
N ALA A 27 17.49 -0.85 17.25
CA ALA A 27 17.76 -1.69 16.07
C ALA A 27 16.55 -2.11 15.20
N GLN A 28 15.36 -1.63 15.48
CA GLN A 28 14.15 -1.92 14.71
C GLN A 28 13.66 -0.60 14.13
N SER A 29 13.75 -0.44 12.82
CA SER A 29 13.25 0.75 12.14
C SER A 29 11.87 0.49 11.56
N VAL A 30 11.00 1.46 11.72
CA VAL A 30 9.68 1.50 11.09
C VAL A 30 9.74 2.48 9.94
N ASP A 31 9.32 2.04 8.76
CA ASP A 31 9.18 2.90 7.60
C ASP A 31 7.70 3.10 7.31
N ALA A 32 7.25 4.33 7.17
CA ALA A 32 5.91 4.66 6.74
C ALA A 32 5.95 5.42 5.41
N SER A 33 5.17 4.99 4.42
CA SER A 33 5.15 5.64 3.10
C SER A 33 3.75 6.00 2.64
N VAL A 34 3.70 7.07 1.86
CA VAL A 34 2.53 7.49 1.11
C VAL A 34 2.95 7.79 -0.33
N SER A 35 2.20 7.27 -1.30
CA SER A 35 2.52 7.35 -2.72
C SER A 35 1.29 7.63 -3.56
N TYR A 36 1.45 8.40 -4.61
CA TYR A 36 0.52 8.43 -5.72
C TYR A 36 0.78 7.20 -6.60
N SER A 37 -0.30 6.53 -7.01
CA SER A 37 -0.20 5.25 -7.71
C SER A 37 -1.06 5.25 -8.97
N TYR A 38 -0.45 4.87 -10.07
CA TYR A 38 -1.12 4.50 -11.31
C TYR A 38 -1.27 2.98 -11.34
N PHE A 39 -2.52 2.52 -11.41
CA PHE A 39 -2.88 1.12 -11.37
C PHE A 39 -3.58 0.72 -12.66
N ARG A 40 -2.96 -0.17 -13.44
CA ARG A 40 -3.50 -0.69 -14.69
C ARG A 40 -4.03 -2.10 -14.49
N LEU A 41 -5.34 -2.27 -14.60
CA LEU A 41 -5.95 -3.59 -14.68
C LEU A 41 -5.72 -4.14 -16.09
N GLY A 42 -5.16 -5.36 -16.16
CA GLY A 42 -5.03 -6.10 -17.39
C GLY A 42 -6.36 -6.71 -17.85
N GLY A 43 -6.42 -7.19 -19.10
CA GLY A 43 -7.60 -7.78 -19.73
C GLY A 43 -7.95 -7.11 -21.05
N SER A 44 -8.97 -7.63 -21.74
CA SER A 44 -9.45 -7.07 -23.01
C SER A 44 -10.06 -5.68 -22.77
N GLY A 45 -9.28 -4.62 -22.99
CA GLY A 45 -9.72 -3.25 -22.79
C GLY A 45 -9.05 -2.48 -21.66
N GLY A 46 -8.10 -3.06 -20.97
CA GLY A 46 -7.25 -2.47 -19.90
C GLY A 46 -7.75 -1.18 -19.27
N ILE A 47 -8.21 -1.23 -18.01
CA ILE A 47 -8.71 -0.05 -17.29
C ILE A 47 -7.57 0.57 -16.50
N ASN A 48 -7.34 1.87 -16.72
CA ASN A 48 -6.37 2.65 -15.98
C ASN A 48 -7.05 3.34 -14.81
N GLN A 49 -6.51 3.16 -13.61
CA GLN A 49 -6.98 3.77 -12.38
C GLN A 49 -5.87 4.59 -11.75
N ASN A 50 -6.23 5.69 -11.15
CA ASN A 50 -5.34 6.51 -10.35
C ASN A 50 -5.75 6.46 -8.90
N GLY A 51 -4.78 6.57 -8.00
CA GLY A 51 -5.10 6.50 -6.59
C GLY A 51 -3.95 6.84 -5.67
N ILE A 52 -4.15 6.53 -4.41
CA ILE A 52 -3.16 6.70 -3.36
C ILE A 52 -2.90 5.34 -2.74
N SER A 53 -1.65 5.05 -2.48
CA SER A 53 -1.24 3.90 -1.68
C SER A 53 -0.38 4.34 -0.51
N GLY A 54 -0.43 3.56 0.56
CA GLY A 54 0.41 3.74 1.73
C GLY A 54 0.94 2.40 2.22
N SER A 55 2.16 2.38 2.75
CA SER A 55 2.69 1.18 3.37
C SER A 55 3.37 1.49 4.70
N VAL A 56 3.30 0.51 5.59
CA VAL A 56 4.07 0.49 6.83
C VAL A 56 4.94 -0.75 6.81
N ALA A 57 6.24 -0.57 6.99
CA ALA A 57 7.20 -1.65 7.07
C ALA A 57 7.84 -1.68 8.45
N TYR A 58 7.91 -2.85 9.04
CA TYR A 58 8.64 -3.15 10.25
C TYR A 58 9.91 -3.92 9.87
N ASN A 59 11.07 -3.33 10.07
CA ASN A 59 12.34 -3.92 9.69
C ASN A 59 12.93 -4.68 10.89
N PHE A 60 13.08 -6.00 10.75
CA PHE A 60 13.68 -6.87 11.78
C PHE A 60 15.19 -6.68 11.88
N ASN A 61 15.81 -6.36 10.75
CA ASN A 61 17.24 -6.07 10.62
C ASN A 61 17.49 -5.17 9.39
N ASN A 62 18.75 -4.95 9.05
CA ASN A 62 19.16 -4.04 7.96
C ASN A 62 18.71 -4.49 6.55
N TRP A 63 18.22 -5.72 6.37
CA TRP A 63 17.94 -6.24 5.04
C TRP A 63 16.57 -6.93 4.91
N ILE A 64 15.90 -7.31 6.00
CA ILE A 64 14.57 -7.96 5.96
C ILE A 64 13.57 -7.26 6.86
N GLY A 65 12.34 -7.08 6.38
CA GLY A 65 11.21 -6.53 7.11
C GLY A 65 9.90 -7.16 6.68
N ALA A 66 8.85 -6.91 7.46
CA ALA A 66 7.46 -7.19 7.12
C ALA A 66 6.77 -5.90 6.73
N VAL A 67 5.91 -5.97 5.70
CA VAL A 67 5.20 -4.81 5.13
C VAL A 67 3.71 -5.07 5.13
N GLY A 68 2.94 -4.04 5.51
CA GLY A 68 1.54 -3.90 5.16
C GLY A 68 1.38 -2.77 4.15
N ASP A 69 0.75 -3.07 3.01
CA ASP A 69 0.52 -2.14 1.89
C ASP A 69 -0.97 -2.02 1.64
N PHE A 70 -1.46 -0.80 1.58
CA PHE A 70 -2.86 -0.46 1.38
C PHE A 70 -3.00 0.51 0.21
N GLY A 71 -3.92 0.24 -0.71
CA GLY A 71 -4.16 1.09 -1.87
C GLY A 71 -5.64 1.35 -2.11
N GLY A 72 -5.95 2.56 -2.57
CA GLY A 72 -7.29 2.93 -3.05
C GLY A 72 -7.17 3.59 -4.41
N TYR A 73 -7.83 3.02 -5.41
CA TYR A 73 -7.75 3.45 -6.81
C TYR A 73 -9.13 3.71 -7.36
N HIS A 74 -9.23 4.71 -8.23
CA HIS A 74 -10.49 5.13 -8.85
C HIS A 74 -10.32 5.30 -10.36
N ALA A 75 -11.36 4.90 -11.10
CA ALA A 75 -11.56 5.24 -12.51
C ALA A 75 -13.05 5.42 -12.79
N SER A 76 -13.36 6.09 -13.89
CA SER A 76 -14.74 6.27 -14.35
C SER A 76 -14.85 5.95 -15.85
N PRO A 77 -14.63 4.68 -16.24
CA PRO A 77 -14.77 4.27 -17.64
C PRO A 77 -16.25 4.42 -18.07
N ALA A 78 -16.46 5.12 -19.18
CA ALA A 78 -17.81 5.35 -19.77
C ALA A 78 -18.86 5.88 -18.77
N GLY A 79 -18.43 6.70 -17.79
CA GLY A 79 -19.34 7.28 -16.78
C GLY A 79 -19.69 6.37 -15.61
N THR A 80 -19.22 5.12 -15.59
CA THR A 80 -19.42 4.20 -14.45
C THR A 80 -18.24 4.28 -13.51
N SER A 81 -18.48 4.59 -12.23
CA SER A 81 -17.42 4.65 -11.20
C SER A 81 -16.93 3.23 -10.88
N LEU A 82 -15.61 3.05 -10.92
CA LEU A 82 -14.92 1.83 -10.52
C LEU A 82 -13.92 2.17 -9.42
N ASN A 83 -14.11 1.58 -8.25
CA ASN A 83 -13.20 1.73 -7.12
C ASN A 83 -12.53 0.40 -6.81
N THR A 84 -11.22 0.41 -6.66
CA THR A 84 -10.44 -0.77 -6.28
C THR A 84 -9.67 -0.46 -5.00
N TYR A 85 -9.80 -1.31 -4.00
CA TYR A 85 -9.04 -1.26 -2.76
C TYR A 85 -8.18 -2.50 -2.65
N THR A 86 -6.91 -2.33 -2.25
CA THR A 86 -5.98 -3.43 -2.02
C THR A 86 -5.47 -3.39 -0.59
N TYR A 87 -5.30 -4.56 0.03
CA TYR A 87 -4.70 -4.74 1.34
C TYR A 87 -3.80 -5.99 1.28
N LEU A 88 -2.50 -5.75 1.32
CA LEU A 88 -1.48 -6.75 1.05
C LEU A 88 -0.44 -6.75 2.16
N PHE A 89 0.06 -7.92 2.53
CA PHE A 89 1.04 -8.11 3.60
C PHE A 89 2.10 -9.12 3.15
N GLY A 90 3.34 -8.91 3.56
CA GLY A 90 4.41 -9.86 3.27
C GLY A 90 5.81 -9.33 3.54
N PRO A 91 6.83 -10.10 3.16
CA PRO A 91 8.22 -9.75 3.34
C PRO A 91 8.71 -8.69 2.34
N ARG A 92 9.63 -7.87 2.81
CA ARG A 92 10.45 -6.95 2.02
C ARG A 92 11.91 -7.20 2.30
N LEU A 93 12.71 -7.27 1.26
CA LEU A 93 14.17 -7.26 1.33
C LEU A 93 14.67 -5.90 0.87
N THR A 94 15.45 -5.23 1.70
CA THR A 94 16.01 -3.90 1.42
C THR A 94 17.52 -3.96 1.52
N LEU A 95 18.23 -3.47 0.51
CA LEU A 95 19.68 -3.33 0.57
C LEU A 95 20.00 -1.95 1.14
N ARG A 96 20.30 -1.90 2.44
CA ARG A 96 20.72 -0.65 3.12
C ARG A 96 22.22 -0.52 3.06
N ASN A 97 22.69 0.29 2.14
CA ASN A 97 24.07 0.67 1.98
C ASN A 97 24.36 2.02 2.67
N PRO A 98 25.63 2.39 2.93
CA PRO A 98 26.00 3.72 3.43
C PRO A 98 25.61 4.87 2.48
N THR A 99 25.22 4.54 1.24
CA THR A 99 24.73 5.49 0.25
C THR A 99 23.30 5.93 0.55
N LYS A 100 22.87 7.03 -0.07
CA LYS A 100 21.48 7.52 0.02
C LYS A 100 20.49 6.76 -0.86
N VAL A 101 20.89 5.61 -1.42
CA VAL A 101 20.09 4.82 -2.37
C VAL A 101 19.91 3.43 -1.79
N HIS A 102 18.66 3.09 -1.44
CA HIS A 102 18.30 1.80 -0.84
C HIS A 102 17.29 1.06 -1.74
N PRO A 103 17.74 0.19 -2.65
CA PRO A 103 16.85 -0.63 -3.43
C PRO A 103 16.18 -1.69 -2.55
N PHE A 104 14.93 -2.03 -2.88
CA PHE A 104 14.17 -3.07 -2.21
C PHE A 104 13.35 -3.89 -3.18
N VAL A 105 13.04 -5.12 -2.78
CA VAL A 105 12.07 -6.00 -3.41
C VAL A 105 11.10 -6.52 -2.37
N GLN A 106 9.85 -6.80 -2.78
CA GLN A 106 8.82 -7.28 -1.88
C GLN A 106 7.93 -8.31 -2.56
N ALA A 107 7.38 -9.23 -1.76
CA ALA A 107 6.35 -10.16 -2.18
C ALA A 107 5.23 -10.13 -1.14
N LEU A 108 4.03 -9.77 -1.56
CA LEU A 108 2.92 -9.51 -0.67
C LEU A 108 1.71 -10.36 -1.09
N LEU A 109 0.94 -10.81 -0.10
CA LEU A 109 -0.30 -11.58 -0.24
C LEU A 109 -1.41 -10.87 0.51
N GLY A 110 -2.65 -11.00 0.04
CA GLY A 110 -3.79 -10.40 0.70
C GLY A 110 -5.05 -10.42 -0.14
N GLY A 111 -5.76 -9.30 -0.16
CA GLY A 111 -7.02 -9.20 -0.90
C GLY A 111 -7.16 -7.88 -1.64
N SER A 112 -8.11 -7.88 -2.55
CA SER A 112 -8.58 -6.71 -3.25
C SER A 112 -10.11 -6.69 -3.25
N ARG A 113 -10.69 -5.52 -3.04
CA ARG A 113 -12.11 -5.27 -3.18
C ARG A 113 -12.37 -4.33 -4.34
N ILE A 114 -13.15 -4.79 -5.31
CA ILE A 114 -13.58 -3.99 -6.45
C ILE A 114 -15.06 -3.66 -6.26
N THR A 115 -15.38 -2.37 -6.37
CA THR A 115 -16.76 -1.87 -6.28
C THR A 115 -17.08 -1.11 -7.55
N VAL A 116 -18.19 -1.51 -8.20
CA VAL A 116 -18.73 -0.86 -9.41
C VAL A 116 -19.92 -0.01 -8.99
N GLY A 117 -19.90 1.28 -9.34
CA GLY A 117 -21.00 2.22 -9.09
C GLY A 117 -22.26 1.93 -9.95
N ALA A 118 -23.31 2.71 -9.74
CA ALA A 118 -24.58 2.63 -10.48
C ALA A 118 -25.28 1.26 -10.43
N GLY A 119 -25.34 0.63 -9.22
CA GLY A 119 -26.04 -0.64 -9.04
C GLY A 119 -25.20 -1.88 -9.35
N GLY A 120 -23.94 -1.73 -9.74
CA GLY A 120 -22.95 -2.80 -9.80
C GLY A 120 -22.52 -3.22 -8.39
N GLY A 121 -22.39 -4.50 -8.13
CA GLY A 121 -22.00 -5.05 -6.82
C GLY A 121 -20.56 -4.79 -6.44
N SER A 122 -20.17 -5.29 -5.26
CA SER A 122 -18.77 -5.39 -4.84
C SER A 122 -18.33 -6.85 -4.89
N SER A 123 -17.06 -7.07 -5.27
CA SER A 123 -16.43 -8.38 -5.30
C SER A 123 -15.13 -8.33 -4.52
N ASP A 124 -14.97 -9.26 -3.59
CA ASP A 124 -13.72 -9.49 -2.86
C ASP A 124 -12.93 -10.61 -3.55
N GLN A 125 -11.63 -10.40 -3.72
CA GLN A 125 -10.75 -11.28 -4.47
C GLN A 125 -9.44 -11.48 -3.72
N PHE A 126 -8.86 -12.68 -3.86
CA PHE A 126 -7.50 -12.89 -3.43
C PHE A 126 -6.55 -12.11 -4.34
N ALA A 127 -5.59 -11.43 -3.73
CA ALA A 127 -4.59 -10.64 -4.43
C ALA A 127 -3.18 -11.00 -3.94
N TYR A 128 -2.22 -10.97 -4.86
CA TYR A 128 -0.81 -11.04 -4.53
C TYR A 128 -0.05 -9.96 -5.31
N SER A 129 1.09 -9.56 -4.79
CA SER A 129 1.95 -8.57 -5.44
C SER A 129 3.40 -8.98 -5.33
N VAL A 130 4.13 -8.82 -6.42
CA VAL A 130 5.59 -8.93 -6.45
C VAL A 130 6.13 -7.67 -7.12
N GLY A 131 7.04 -7.00 -6.47
CA GLY A 131 7.58 -5.77 -6.99
C GLY A 131 8.77 -5.25 -6.22
N GLY A 132 9.15 -4.03 -6.52
CA GLY A 132 10.27 -3.38 -5.87
C GLY A 132 10.37 -1.92 -6.24
N GLY A 133 11.31 -1.27 -5.61
CA GLY A 133 11.56 0.15 -5.80
C GLY A 133 12.90 0.55 -5.22
N VAL A 134 13.09 1.85 -5.16
CA VAL A 134 14.32 2.44 -4.63
C VAL A 134 13.95 3.61 -3.73
N ASP A 135 14.53 3.64 -2.54
CA ASP A 135 14.46 4.81 -1.64
C ASP A 135 15.65 5.72 -1.91
N PHE A 136 15.38 6.92 -2.36
CA PHE A 136 16.36 7.99 -2.53
C PHE A 136 16.30 8.90 -1.32
N GLY A 137 17.29 8.79 -0.42
CA GLY A 137 17.37 9.61 0.79
C GLY A 137 17.55 11.10 0.47
N LEU A 138 16.52 11.88 0.78
CA LEU A 138 16.52 13.35 0.63
C LEU A 138 17.01 14.01 1.92
N LEU A 139 16.51 13.56 3.07
CA LEU A 139 16.84 14.02 4.41
C LEU A 139 17.15 12.79 5.30
N PRO A 140 17.69 12.97 6.51
CA PRO A 140 18.01 11.84 7.40
C PRO A 140 16.87 10.86 7.65
N HIS A 141 15.62 11.35 7.66
CA HIS A 141 14.42 10.54 7.92
C HIS A 141 13.43 10.54 6.76
N LEU A 142 13.74 11.15 5.62
CA LEU A 142 12.82 11.28 4.49
C LEU A 142 13.50 10.82 3.21
N ALA A 143 12.84 9.92 2.48
CA ALA A 143 13.29 9.50 1.15
C ALA A 143 12.15 9.60 0.13
N PHE A 144 12.51 9.75 -1.14
CA PHE A 144 11.61 9.61 -2.27
C PHE A 144 11.62 8.17 -2.76
N ARG A 145 10.45 7.59 -3.00
CA ARG A 145 10.27 6.18 -3.38
C ARG A 145 9.53 6.02 -4.69
N PRO A 146 10.18 5.83 -5.83
CA PRO A 146 9.59 5.19 -7.01
C PRO A 146 9.52 3.67 -6.80
N GLN A 147 8.39 3.07 -7.21
CA GLN A 147 8.10 1.66 -7.02
C GLN A 147 7.28 1.12 -8.20
N VAL A 148 7.55 -0.12 -8.59
CA VAL A 148 6.77 -0.86 -9.60
C VAL A 148 6.40 -2.22 -9.02
N ASP A 149 5.13 -2.58 -9.11
CA ASP A 149 4.62 -3.86 -8.66
C ASP A 149 3.78 -4.53 -9.74
N TYR A 150 3.97 -5.80 -9.89
CA TYR A 150 3.03 -6.69 -10.54
C TYR A 150 2.00 -7.16 -9.51
N VAL A 151 0.73 -7.00 -9.80
CA VAL A 151 -0.37 -7.40 -8.91
C VAL A 151 -1.25 -8.40 -9.64
N GLY A 152 -1.37 -9.60 -9.09
CA GLY A 152 -2.28 -10.64 -9.58
C GLY A 152 -3.56 -10.66 -8.77
N LEU A 153 -4.70 -10.60 -9.44
CA LEU A 153 -6.03 -10.71 -8.84
C LEU A 153 -6.66 -12.02 -9.28
N ASN A 154 -7.03 -12.87 -8.33
CA ASN A 154 -7.72 -14.13 -8.58
C ASN A 154 -9.21 -13.97 -8.31
N THR A 155 -9.99 -13.98 -9.38
CA THR A 155 -11.44 -13.92 -9.36
C THR A 155 -12.02 -15.31 -9.62
N ALA A 156 -13.25 -15.59 -9.17
CA ALA A 156 -13.96 -16.86 -9.45
C ALA A 156 -14.08 -17.19 -10.97
N GLY A 157 -13.86 -16.20 -11.84
CA GLY A 157 -13.91 -16.35 -13.31
C GLY A 157 -12.57 -16.30 -14.02
N GLY A 158 -11.44 -16.21 -13.31
CA GLY A 158 -10.12 -16.14 -13.94
C GLY A 158 -9.09 -15.34 -13.17
N HIS A 159 -7.94 -15.20 -13.82
CA HIS A 159 -6.79 -14.45 -13.29
C HIS A 159 -6.63 -13.14 -14.07
N THR A 160 -6.50 -12.04 -13.34
CA THR A 160 -6.26 -10.71 -13.93
C THR A 160 -4.88 -10.19 -13.51
N ASN A 161 -4.07 -9.89 -14.50
CA ASN A 161 -2.73 -9.33 -14.30
C ASN A 161 -2.82 -7.80 -14.27
N CYS A 162 -2.29 -7.19 -13.24
CA CYS A 162 -2.29 -5.75 -13.07
C CYS A 162 -0.87 -5.24 -12.88
N THR A 163 -0.62 -4.02 -13.29
CA THR A 163 0.66 -3.33 -13.04
C THR A 163 0.37 -2.07 -12.23
N ARG A 164 1.11 -1.89 -11.14
CA ARG A 164 1.09 -0.68 -10.33
C ARG A 164 2.42 0.05 -10.45
N ILE A 165 2.37 1.32 -10.79
CA ILE A 165 3.52 2.22 -10.77
C ILE A 165 3.21 3.30 -9.74
N SER A 166 4.11 3.51 -8.79
CA SER A 166 3.90 4.42 -7.68
C SER A 166 5.10 5.34 -7.49
N ALA A 167 4.84 6.55 -7.05
CA ALA A 167 5.88 7.48 -6.63
C ALA A 167 5.41 8.24 -5.39
N GLY A 168 6.25 8.35 -4.38
CA GLY A 168 5.86 8.96 -3.12
C GLY A 168 7.02 9.20 -2.18
N PHE A 169 6.68 9.40 -0.92
CA PHE A 169 7.66 9.65 0.13
C PHE A 169 7.56 8.59 1.22
N VAL A 170 8.71 8.29 1.79
CA VAL A 170 8.83 7.40 2.95
C VAL A 170 9.55 8.11 4.08
N VAL A 171 9.01 7.96 5.28
CA VAL A 171 9.61 8.42 6.53
C VAL A 171 10.17 7.21 7.27
N HIS A 172 11.42 7.31 7.66
CA HIS A 172 12.16 6.32 8.45
C HIS A 172 12.20 6.76 9.91
N PHE A 173 11.79 5.89 10.84
CA PHE A 173 11.77 6.12 12.29
C PHE A 173 12.83 5.28 13.00
#